data_b82014d85abe149da132073943eee004
#
_entry.id   b82014d85abe149da132073943eee004
#
_cell.length_a   1.000
_cell.length_b   1.000
_cell.length_c   1.000
_cell.angle_alpha   90.00
_cell.angle_beta   90.00
_cell.angle_gamma   90.00
#
_symmetry.space_group_name_H-M   'P 1'
#
loop_
_entity.id
_entity.type
_entity.pdbx_description
1 polymer ?
#
loop_
_entity_poly.entity_id
_entity_poly.type
_entity_poly.pdbx_seq_one_letter_code
_entity_poly.pdbx_strand_id
1 'polypeptide(L)'
;MTHTRRASFALPLLGALLVVSSPAHAQHGRVLEGRTFRSQALGRDWAYTIYLPPDYETSQQAYPVFYLLHGYGGEHTNWARYGDAQMTADSLIAASALPPVILVMPDGRNSYYVDSDPVTGFGAMETAIVQDLIPYIDATYRTIPTRRARMIGGLSMGGYGAIHTAFKHPELFGAAATLSGGISRNPPEPQQPPTAPTPWGIPFDAARWQAESPFTWIPSLKEKAADVRLQVYISMGDDDESRLIQGSVDLYNALRDAGLPAELRVTDGAHTWEVWDHGMRETMIFFAKVFRARIR
;
A
#
# COMPACT_ATOMS: atom_id res chain seq x y z
N MET A 1 -78.75 13.76 54.21
CA MET A 1 -77.54 14.58 53.94
C MET A 1 -76.48 13.64 53.40
N THR A 2 -76.37 13.55 52.09
CA THR A 2 -75.44 12.63 51.39
C THR A 2 -74.35 13.43 50.73
N HIS A 3 -73.08 13.33 51.21
CA HIS A 3 -71.94 13.96 50.65
C HIS A 3 -71.29 13.07 49.57
N THR A 4 -71.38 13.45 48.32
CA THR A 4 -70.70 12.85 47.20
C THR A 4 -69.29 13.43 47.10
N ARG A 5 -68.24 12.61 47.27
CA ARG A 5 -66.85 12.95 47.03
C ARG A 5 -66.56 12.73 45.56
N ARG A 6 -66.14 13.78 44.88
CA ARG A 6 -65.58 13.71 43.51
C ARG A 6 -64.11 13.31 43.58
N ALA A 7 -63.73 12.25 42.94
CA ALA A 7 -62.36 11.84 42.75
C ALA A 7 -61.84 12.50 41.47
N SER A 8 -60.74 13.31 41.59
CA SER A 8 -59.99 13.86 40.47
C SER A 8 -58.92 12.86 40.01
N PHE A 9 -59.07 12.37 38.82
CA PHE A 9 -57.99 11.59 38.16
C PHE A 9 -57.02 12.55 37.48
N ALA A 10 -55.75 12.57 37.95
CA ALA A 10 -54.65 13.23 37.29
C ALA A 10 -54.01 12.24 36.27
N LEU A 11 -54.06 12.56 34.99
CA LEU A 11 -53.35 11.81 33.95
C LEU A 11 -51.87 12.21 33.97
N PRO A 12 -50.90 11.26 33.97
CA PRO A 12 -49.49 11.61 33.81
C PRO A 12 -49.22 11.91 32.35
N LEU A 13 -48.68 13.11 32.05
CA LEU A 13 -48.11 13.47 30.75
C LEU A 13 -46.80 12.68 30.57
N LEU A 14 -46.83 11.67 29.73
CA LEU A 14 -45.59 10.98 29.27
C LEU A 14 -44.94 11.87 28.23
N GLY A 15 -43.91 12.63 28.63
CA GLY A 15 -43.05 13.38 27.72
C GLY A 15 -42.18 12.43 26.88
N ALA A 16 -42.52 12.24 25.61
CA ALA A 16 -41.66 11.52 24.69
C ALA A 16 -40.41 12.37 24.40
N LEU A 17 -39.26 11.93 24.93
CA LEU A 17 -37.94 12.49 24.57
C LEU A 17 -37.64 12.07 23.14
N LEU A 18 -37.85 12.97 22.18
CA LEU A 18 -37.35 12.81 20.82
C LEU A 18 -35.80 12.92 20.84
N VAL A 19 -35.13 11.78 20.84
CA VAL A 19 -33.70 11.72 20.57
C VAL A 19 -33.52 12.06 19.09
N VAL A 20 -33.26 13.33 18.80
CA VAL A 20 -32.81 13.77 17.48
C VAL A 20 -31.39 13.24 17.33
N SER A 21 -31.24 12.08 16.70
CA SER A 21 -29.95 11.62 16.23
C SER A 21 -29.50 12.57 15.11
N SER A 22 -28.55 13.44 15.42
CA SER A 22 -27.86 14.21 14.40
C SER A 22 -27.31 13.22 13.37
N PRO A 23 -27.46 13.49 12.06
CA PRO A 23 -26.82 12.66 11.05
C PRO A 23 -25.32 12.65 11.37
N ALA A 24 -24.75 11.47 11.61
CA ALA A 24 -23.31 11.32 11.73
C ALA A 24 -22.72 11.84 10.41
N HIS A 25 -22.11 13.01 10.45
CA HIS A 25 -21.29 13.46 9.34
C HIS A 25 -20.28 12.35 9.10
N ALA A 26 -20.24 11.81 7.88
CA ALA A 26 -19.24 10.86 7.48
C ALA A 26 -17.88 11.53 7.78
N GLN A 27 -17.19 11.09 8.82
CA GLN A 27 -15.86 11.59 9.12
C GLN A 27 -14.96 11.11 7.99
N HIS A 28 -14.30 12.04 7.31
CA HIS A 28 -13.28 11.72 6.35
C HIS A 28 -11.94 11.50 7.06
N GLY A 29 -11.15 10.60 6.54
CA GLY A 29 -9.76 10.45 6.95
C GLY A 29 -8.96 11.71 6.60
N ARG A 30 -7.76 11.80 7.10
CA ARG A 30 -6.92 12.99 6.94
C ARG A 30 -5.62 12.65 6.22
N VAL A 31 -5.33 13.35 5.13
CA VAL A 31 -4.04 13.29 4.44
C VAL A 31 -3.12 14.38 5.01
N LEU A 32 -1.91 13.99 5.36
CA LEU A 32 -0.83 14.87 5.80
C LEU A 32 0.33 14.75 4.82
N GLU A 33 0.41 15.71 3.91
CA GLU A 33 1.51 15.80 2.94
C GLU A 33 2.77 16.43 3.55
N GLY A 34 3.92 16.16 2.91
CA GLY A 34 5.18 16.81 3.24
C GLY A 34 5.71 16.52 4.64
N ARG A 35 5.32 15.38 5.23
CA ARG A 35 5.96 14.91 6.46
C ARG A 35 7.37 14.46 6.16
N THR A 36 8.28 14.70 7.08
CA THR A 36 9.69 14.30 6.93
C THR A 36 10.21 13.66 8.21
N PHE A 37 11.18 12.78 8.04
CA PHE A 37 11.99 12.26 9.16
C PHE A 37 13.42 12.03 8.69
N ARG A 38 14.36 11.95 9.62
CA ARG A 38 15.77 11.68 9.32
C ARG A 38 15.96 10.20 9.01
N SER A 39 16.28 9.86 7.77
CA SER A 39 16.72 8.50 7.40
C SER A 39 18.23 8.38 7.60
N GLN A 40 18.63 7.34 8.33
CA GLN A 40 20.04 7.02 8.54
C GLN A 40 20.65 6.40 7.29
N ALA A 41 19.94 5.47 6.66
CA ALA A 41 20.37 4.79 5.45
C ALA A 41 20.58 5.75 4.27
N LEU A 42 19.72 6.78 4.14
CA LEU A 42 19.85 7.80 3.09
C LEU A 42 20.76 8.96 3.49
N GLY A 43 21.12 9.11 4.77
CA GLY A 43 21.90 10.22 5.28
C GLY A 43 21.24 11.60 5.14
N ARG A 44 19.91 11.66 4.92
CA ARG A 44 19.13 12.88 4.66
C ARG A 44 17.73 12.79 5.26
N ASP A 45 17.06 13.94 5.32
CA ASP A 45 15.64 13.96 5.61
C ASP A 45 14.87 13.35 4.43
N TRP A 46 13.89 12.51 4.77
CA TRP A 46 13.11 11.76 3.79
C TRP A 46 11.63 12.11 3.91
N ALA A 47 11.05 12.53 2.78
CA ALA A 47 9.67 12.96 2.72
C ALA A 47 8.70 11.78 2.52
N TYR A 48 7.52 11.91 3.12
CA TYR A 48 6.39 11.00 2.90
C TYR A 48 5.06 11.75 3.06
N THR A 49 4.03 11.19 2.47
CA THR A 49 2.63 11.55 2.73
C THR A 49 1.99 10.41 3.52
N ILE A 50 1.08 10.74 4.43
CA ILE A 50 0.36 9.76 5.21
C ILE A 50 -1.14 10.08 5.22
N TYR A 51 -1.97 9.04 5.05
CA TYR A 51 -3.39 9.09 5.31
C TYR A 51 -3.69 8.37 6.64
N LEU A 52 -4.46 9.04 7.49
CA LEU A 52 -4.97 8.55 8.76
C LEU A 52 -6.48 8.33 8.64
N PRO A 53 -7.03 7.20 9.10
CA PRO A 53 -8.45 6.89 8.93
C PRO A 53 -9.38 7.83 9.73
N PRO A 54 -10.68 7.87 9.41
CA PRO A 54 -11.63 8.85 9.97
C PRO A 54 -11.68 8.91 11.50
N ASP A 55 -11.50 7.79 12.18
CA ASP A 55 -11.56 7.69 13.64
C ASP A 55 -10.20 7.80 14.34
N TYR A 56 -9.13 8.11 13.59
CA TYR A 56 -7.76 8.11 14.13
C TYR A 56 -7.61 9.01 15.35
N GLU A 57 -8.16 10.22 15.36
CA GLU A 57 -7.99 11.18 16.47
C GLU A 57 -8.86 10.85 17.70
N THR A 58 -9.96 10.13 17.51
CA THR A 58 -10.94 9.82 18.57
C THR A 58 -10.81 8.42 19.14
N SER A 59 -10.20 7.50 18.40
CA SER A 59 -9.95 6.12 18.80
C SER A 59 -8.56 5.95 19.41
N GLN A 60 -8.41 4.92 20.27
CA GLN A 60 -7.09 4.47 20.79
C GLN A 60 -6.64 3.16 20.13
N GLN A 61 -7.37 2.67 19.13
CA GLN A 61 -7.01 1.43 18.45
C GLN A 61 -5.73 1.58 17.59
N ALA A 62 -5.07 0.47 17.34
CA ALA A 62 -3.98 0.35 16.39
C ALA A 62 -4.52 -0.10 15.02
N TYR A 63 -3.86 0.30 13.95
CA TYR A 63 -4.31 0.15 12.59
C TYR A 63 -3.33 -0.67 11.74
N PRO A 64 -3.82 -1.49 10.80
CA PRO A 64 -2.97 -2.04 9.75
C PRO A 64 -2.38 -0.92 8.89
N VAL A 65 -1.26 -1.20 8.23
CA VAL A 65 -0.54 -0.22 7.39
C VAL A 65 -0.40 -0.74 5.97
N PHE A 66 -0.67 0.13 5.01
CA PHE A 66 -0.41 -0.09 3.61
C PHE A 66 0.59 0.94 3.07
N TYR A 67 1.78 0.49 2.68
CA TYR A 67 2.81 1.30 2.02
C TYR A 67 2.53 1.35 0.52
N LEU A 68 2.29 2.56 -0.02
CA LEU A 68 1.95 2.82 -1.42
C LEU A 68 3.12 3.52 -2.13
N LEU A 69 3.76 2.84 -3.07
CA LEU A 69 4.93 3.30 -3.80
C LEU A 69 4.53 3.94 -5.14
N HIS A 70 5.05 5.13 -5.43
CA HIS A 70 4.77 5.85 -6.68
C HIS A 70 5.60 5.34 -7.86
N GLY A 71 5.23 5.72 -9.09
CA GLY A 71 5.92 5.39 -10.32
C GLY A 71 7.11 6.29 -10.64
N TYR A 72 7.79 5.98 -11.74
CA TYR A 72 8.94 6.77 -12.24
C TYR A 72 8.51 8.22 -12.55
N GLY A 73 9.32 9.18 -12.17
CA GLY A 73 9.01 10.61 -12.29
C GLY A 73 7.99 11.15 -11.30
N GLY A 74 7.49 10.30 -10.40
CA GLY A 74 6.53 10.67 -9.37
C GLY A 74 7.19 11.12 -8.06
N GLU A 75 6.33 11.37 -7.07
CA GLU A 75 6.71 11.79 -5.72
C GLU A 75 5.70 11.28 -4.67
N HIS A 76 6.00 11.45 -3.39
CA HIS A 76 5.18 10.97 -2.27
C HIS A 76 3.73 11.47 -2.25
N THR A 77 3.37 12.53 -2.99
CA THR A 77 2.01 13.08 -3.03
C THR A 77 1.12 12.46 -4.10
N ASN A 78 1.70 11.72 -5.06
CA ASN A 78 0.99 11.30 -6.27
C ASN A 78 -0.24 10.44 -5.99
N TRP A 79 -0.16 9.48 -5.08
CA TRP A 79 -1.29 8.64 -4.71
C TRP A 79 -2.44 9.44 -4.06
N ALA A 80 -2.11 10.50 -3.33
CA ALA A 80 -3.11 11.37 -2.72
C ALA A 80 -3.75 12.33 -3.73
N ARG A 81 -2.97 12.82 -4.72
CA ARG A 81 -3.39 13.88 -5.64
C ARG A 81 -3.95 13.38 -6.96
N TYR A 82 -3.49 12.23 -7.44
CA TYR A 82 -3.88 11.67 -8.74
C TYR A 82 -4.56 10.30 -8.62
N GLY A 83 -4.31 9.55 -7.54
CA GLY A 83 -4.85 8.23 -7.32
C GLY A 83 -5.98 8.18 -6.29
N ASP A 84 -6.54 9.32 -5.91
CA ASP A 84 -7.71 9.45 -5.01
C ASP A 84 -7.65 8.52 -3.77
N ALA A 85 -6.41 8.28 -3.24
CA ALA A 85 -6.18 7.29 -2.20
C ALA A 85 -7.03 7.51 -0.94
N GLN A 86 -7.26 8.80 -0.57
CA GLN A 86 -8.13 9.14 0.55
C GLN A 86 -9.59 8.77 0.26
N MET A 87 -10.14 9.20 -0.87
CA MET A 87 -11.56 8.97 -1.19
C MET A 87 -11.86 7.48 -1.31
N THR A 88 -10.95 6.74 -1.92
CA THR A 88 -11.05 5.28 -2.06
C THR A 88 -11.02 4.60 -0.69
N ALA A 89 -10.08 4.95 0.18
CA ALA A 89 -10.01 4.39 1.53
C ALA A 89 -11.25 4.74 2.37
N ASP A 90 -11.66 6.00 2.40
CA ASP A 90 -12.86 6.46 3.13
C ASP A 90 -14.12 5.73 2.66
N SER A 91 -14.32 5.60 1.34
CA SER A 91 -15.45 4.88 0.74
C SER A 91 -15.48 3.39 1.14
N LEU A 92 -14.33 2.72 1.07
CA LEU A 92 -14.22 1.30 1.43
C LEU A 92 -14.38 1.07 2.94
N ILE A 93 -13.88 1.97 3.78
CA ILE A 93 -14.05 1.92 5.23
C ILE A 93 -15.54 2.12 5.59
N ALA A 94 -16.19 3.13 5.03
CA ALA A 94 -17.61 3.39 5.24
C ALA A 94 -18.49 2.20 4.81
N ALA A 95 -18.12 1.53 3.72
CA ALA A 95 -18.79 0.33 3.23
C ALA A 95 -18.42 -0.95 4.01
N SER A 96 -17.56 -0.87 5.06
CA SER A 96 -17.00 -2.01 5.78
C SER A 96 -16.27 -3.03 4.89
N ALA A 97 -15.88 -2.63 3.67
CA ALA A 97 -15.10 -3.44 2.75
C ALA A 97 -13.60 -3.47 3.14
N LEU A 98 -13.12 -2.37 3.73
CA LEU A 98 -11.77 -2.22 4.27
C LEU A 98 -11.86 -1.91 5.78
N PRO A 99 -11.04 -2.53 6.65
CA PRO A 99 -10.87 -2.03 8.02
C PRO A 99 -10.22 -0.64 7.98
N PRO A 100 -10.42 0.22 8.99
CA PRO A 100 -9.64 1.44 9.12
C PRO A 100 -8.15 1.13 8.97
N VAL A 101 -7.45 1.89 8.13
CA VAL A 101 -6.06 1.61 7.70
C VAL A 101 -5.26 2.91 7.62
N ILE A 102 -3.97 2.83 7.91
CA ILE A 102 -3.00 3.90 7.64
C ILE A 102 -2.39 3.65 6.25
N LEU A 103 -2.37 4.66 5.36
CA LEU A 103 -1.63 4.60 4.10
C LEU A 103 -0.37 5.46 4.24
N VAL A 104 0.78 4.90 3.86
CA VAL A 104 2.08 5.57 3.90
C VAL A 104 2.66 5.62 2.49
N MET A 105 2.94 6.82 2.01
CA MET A 105 3.39 7.09 0.64
C MET A 105 4.76 7.79 0.69
N PRO A 106 5.88 7.03 0.67
CA PRO A 106 7.21 7.61 0.71
C PRO A 106 7.67 8.14 -0.65
N ASP A 107 8.60 9.10 -0.63
CA ASP A 107 9.30 9.58 -1.84
C ASP A 107 10.39 8.58 -2.27
N GLY A 108 10.13 7.85 -3.33
CA GLY A 108 11.07 6.89 -3.89
C GLY A 108 12.05 7.48 -4.91
N ARG A 109 11.89 8.75 -5.32
CA ARG A 109 12.58 9.30 -6.48
C ARG A 109 12.47 8.34 -7.67
N ASN A 110 13.52 8.16 -8.48
CA ASN A 110 13.56 7.23 -9.62
C ASN A 110 14.40 5.96 -9.32
N SER A 111 14.37 5.52 -8.05
CA SER A 111 15.26 4.49 -7.51
C SER A 111 14.83 3.04 -7.78
N TYR A 112 13.64 2.80 -8.32
CA TYR A 112 13.02 1.47 -8.31
C TYR A 112 12.92 0.85 -6.90
N TYR A 113 13.15 1.68 -5.87
CA TYR A 113 13.15 1.30 -4.45
C TYR A 113 14.20 0.23 -4.12
N VAL A 114 15.30 0.19 -4.87
CA VAL A 114 16.46 -0.67 -4.60
C VAL A 114 17.63 0.15 -4.07
N ASP A 115 18.52 -0.51 -3.34
CA ASP A 115 19.75 0.11 -2.90
C ASP A 115 20.67 0.39 -4.08
N SER A 116 21.28 1.56 -4.11
CA SER A 116 22.16 1.99 -5.19
C SER A 116 23.27 2.89 -4.63
N ASP A 117 24.29 3.12 -5.46
CA ASP A 117 25.36 4.04 -5.13
C ASP A 117 24.79 5.43 -4.82
N PRO A 118 25.18 6.10 -3.72
CA PRO A 118 24.62 7.39 -3.34
C PRO A 118 25.02 8.55 -4.24
N VAL A 119 26.06 8.41 -5.05
CA VAL A 119 26.58 9.45 -5.95
C VAL A 119 26.02 9.29 -7.37
N THR A 120 26.06 8.07 -7.90
CA THR A 120 25.62 7.75 -9.28
C THR A 120 24.22 7.18 -9.36
N GLY A 121 23.60 6.91 -8.22
CA GLY A 121 22.23 6.39 -8.06
C GLY A 121 21.39 7.22 -7.08
N PHE A 122 20.69 6.55 -6.18
CA PHE A 122 19.70 7.16 -5.28
C PHE A 122 19.96 6.89 -3.79
N GLY A 123 21.06 6.17 -3.45
CA GLY A 123 21.36 5.72 -2.10
C GLY A 123 20.67 4.41 -1.73
N ALA A 124 20.73 4.05 -0.46
CA ALA A 124 20.23 2.79 0.10
C ALA A 124 18.72 2.83 0.33
N MET A 125 17.93 2.86 -0.75
CA MET A 125 16.48 3.12 -0.69
C MET A 125 15.69 1.93 -0.12
N GLU A 126 16.02 0.70 -0.48
CA GLU A 126 15.42 -0.50 0.10
C GLU A 126 15.72 -0.58 1.59
N THR A 127 17.00 -0.42 1.96
CA THR A 127 17.44 -0.36 3.36
C THR A 127 16.69 0.71 4.13
N ALA A 128 16.48 1.89 3.54
CA ALA A 128 15.72 2.96 4.17
C ALA A 128 14.23 2.60 4.41
N ILE A 129 13.59 1.89 3.48
CA ILE A 129 12.22 1.39 3.72
C ILE A 129 12.19 0.44 4.91
N VAL A 130 13.09 -0.52 4.92
CA VAL A 130 13.08 -1.64 5.87
C VAL A 130 13.57 -1.24 7.26
N GLN A 131 14.67 -0.49 7.33
CA GLN A 131 15.35 -0.19 8.60
C GLN A 131 15.01 1.18 9.19
N ASP A 132 14.53 2.13 8.37
CA ASP A 132 14.21 3.47 8.85
C ASP A 132 12.70 3.75 8.80
N LEU A 133 12.05 3.66 7.61
CA LEU A 133 10.65 4.07 7.43
C LEU A 133 9.69 3.21 8.25
N ILE A 134 9.76 1.90 8.12
CA ILE A 134 8.85 0.99 8.82
C ILE A 134 8.97 1.15 10.34
N PRO A 135 10.16 1.12 10.96
CA PRO A 135 10.29 1.35 12.39
C PRO A 135 9.85 2.76 12.83
N TYR A 136 10.13 3.78 12.01
CA TYR A 136 9.70 5.15 12.30
C TYR A 136 8.17 5.29 12.31
N ILE A 137 7.49 4.72 11.33
CA ILE A 137 6.02 4.73 11.24
C ILE A 137 5.41 3.97 12.42
N ASP A 138 5.95 2.79 12.76
CA ASP A 138 5.47 2.00 13.89
C ASP A 138 5.69 2.70 15.24
N ALA A 139 6.76 3.49 15.38
CA ALA A 139 7.04 4.27 16.59
C ALA A 139 6.23 5.58 16.68
N THR A 140 5.83 6.16 15.55
CA THR A 140 5.19 7.48 15.49
C THR A 140 3.66 7.41 15.46
N TYR A 141 3.12 6.38 14.83
CA TYR A 141 1.69 6.21 14.63
C TYR A 141 1.18 4.93 15.30
N ARG A 142 -0.12 4.88 15.58
CA ARG A 142 -0.75 3.70 16.18
C ARG A 142 -0.94 2.59 15.14
N THR A 143 0.13 1.90 14.83
CA THR A 143 0.14 0.77 13.91
C THR A 143 0.01 -0.56 14.64
N ILE A 144 -0.40 -1.61 13.92
CA ILE A 144 -0.24 -3.00 14.34
C ILE A 144 1.10 -3.48 13.78
N PRO A 145 2.19 -3.52 14.58
CA PRO A 145 3.56 -3.70 14.10
C PRO A 145 3.89 -5.17 13.77
N THR A 146 3.00 -5.81 13.02
CA THR A 146 3.17 -7.21 12.59
C THR A 146 3.09 -7.34 11.09
N ARG A 147 3.81 -8.32 10.53
CA ARG A 147 3.72 -8.63 9.10
C ARG A 147 2.29 -8.87 8.60
N ARG A 148 1.42 -9.42 9.46
CA ARG A 148 0.03 -9.76 9.10
C ARG A 148 -0.83 -8.53 8.86
N ALA A 149 -0.44 -7.42 9.44
CA ALA A 149 -1.13 -6.14 9.34
C ALA A 149 -0.37 -5.13 8.45
N ARG A 150 0.70 -5.57 7.78
CA ARG A 150 1.51 -4.71 6.92
C ARG A 150 1.48 -5.20 5.48
N MET A 151 1.12 -4.30 4.56
CA MET A 151 1.12 -4.54 3.13
C MET A 151 1.98 -3.49 2.43
N ILE A 152 2.57 -3.86 1.31
CA ILE A 152 3.27 -2.96 0.40
C ILE A 152 2.72 -3.13 -1.01
N GLY A 153 2.52 -2.02 -1.73
CA GLY A 153 2.07 -2.04 -3.11
C GLY A 153 2.49 -0.79 -3.84
N GLY A 154 2.36 -0.79 -5.15
CA GLY A 154 2.71 0.39 -5.94
C GLY A 154 2.42 0.22 -7.41
N LEU A 155 2.57 1.32 -8.15
CA LEU A 155 2.36 1.36 -9.60
C LEU A 155 3.70 1.43 -10.35
N SER A 156 3.78 0.81 -11.52
CA SER A 156 4.92 0.92 -12.45
C SER A 156 6.26 0.63 -11.73
N MET A 157 7.16 1.60 -11.65
CA MET A 157 8.39 1.53 -10.85
C MET A 157 8.11 1.13 -9.39
N GLY A 158 7.08 1.72 -8.76
CA GLY A 158 6.66 1.38 -7.38
C GLY A 158 6.10 -0.03 -7.26
N GLY A 159 5.46 -0.54 -8.32
CA GLY A 159 5.03 -1.93 -8.41
C GLY A 159 6.21 -2.91 -8.40
N TYR A 160 7.28 -2.58 -9.12
CA TYR A 160 8.56 -3.31 -9.03
C TYR A 160 9.09 -3.26 -7.60
N GLY A 161 9.24 -2.06 -7.02
CA GLY A 161 9.80 -1.87 -5.69
C GLY A 161 9.03 -2.60 -4.60
N ALA A 162 7.69 -2.63 -4.71
CA ALA A 162 6.84 -3.33 -3.76
C ALA A 162 7.07 -4.86 -3.77
N ILE A 163 7.11 -5.45 -4.97
CA ILE A 163 7.36 -6.89 -5.13
C ILE A 163 8.79 -7.22 -4.72
N HIS A 164 9.77 -6.44 -5.18
CA HIS A 164 11.18 -6.62 -4.83
C HIS A 164 11.38 -6.61 -3.30
N THR A 165 10.93 -5.55 -2.63
CA THR A 165 11.08 -5.40 -1.18
C THR A 165 10.38 -6.53 -0.41
N ALA A 166 9.15 -6.88 -0.80
CA ALA A 166 8.40 -7.94 -0.12
C ALA A 166 9.02 -9.33 -0.33
N PHE A 167 9.66 -9.60 -1.47
CA PHE A 167 10.27 -10.89 -1.75
C PHE A 167 11.60 -11.07 -1.02
N LYS A 168 12.38 -9.99 -0.87
CA LYS A 168 13.61 -10.00 -0.06
C LYS A 168 13.33 -10.06 1.44
N HIS A 169 12.26 -9.38 1.90
CA HIS A 169 11.87 -9.25 3.31
C HIS A 169 10.47 -9.80 3.59
N PRO A 170 10.19 -11.07 3.28
CA PRO A 170 8.84 -11.64 3.41
C PRO A 170 8.37 -11.73 4.86
N GLU A 171 9.27 -11.63 5.83
CA GLU A 171 8.97 -11.54 7.26
C GLU A 171 8.33 -10.21 7.67
N LEU A 172 8.44 -9.16 6.86
CA LEU A 172 7.89 -7.83 7.14
C LEU A 172 6.47 -7.63 6.63
N PHE A 173 6.06 -8.36 5.58
CA PHE A 173 4.80 -8.10 4.86
C PHE A 173 3.89 -9.34 4.82
N GLY A 174 2.60 -9.13 5.04
CA GLY A 174 1.57 -10.15 4.87
C GLY A 174 1.11 -10.29 3.42
N ALA A 175 1.15 -9.19 2.67
CA ALA A 175 0.78 -9.14 1.27
C ALA A 175 1.59 -8.09 0.51
N ALA A 176 1.76 -8.32 -0.79
CA ALA A 176 2.36 -7.40 -1.73
C ALA A 176 1.48 -7.21 -2.96
N ALA A 177 1.50 -6.01 -3.56
CA ALA A 177 0.74 -5.73 -4.78
C ALA A 177 1.59 -4.98 -5.82
N THR A 178 1.35 -5.27 -7.09
CA THR A 178 1.93 -4.54 -8.21
C THR A 178 0.84 -4.17 -9.21
N LEU A 179 0.81 -2.90 -9.60
CA LEU A 179 -0.11 -2.34 -10.58
C LEU A 179 0.73 -1.87 -11.77
N SER A 180 0.57 -2.52 -12.92
CA SER A 180 1.38 -2.27 -14.12
C SER A 180 2.89 -2.25 -13.83
N GLY A 181 3.37 -3.18 -12.99
CA GLY A 181 4.73 -3.15 -12.46
C GLY A 181 5.83 -3.20 -13.52
N GLY A 182 6.89 -2.44 -13.31
CA GLY A 182 8.09 -2.43 -14.16
C GLY A 182 8.94 -3.71 -14.05
N ILE A 183 8.27 -4.87 -14.06
CA ILE A 183 8.87 -6.19 -13.84
C ILE A 183 9.21 -6.83 -15.19
N SER A 184 10.39 -7.43 -15.30
CA SER A 184 10.80 -8.16 -16.51
C SER A 184 11.74 -9.31 -16.14
N ARG A 185 11.74 -10.38 -16.93
CA ARG A 185 12.72 -11.46 -16.83
C ARG A 185 14.06 -11.09 -17.42
N ASN A 186 14.04 -10.23 -18.41
CA ASN A 186 15.22 -9.80 -19.13
C ASN A 186 15.58 -8.37 -18.76
N PRO A 187 16.89 -8.03 -18.70
CA PRO A 187 17.31 -6.66 -18.49
C PRO A 187 16.76 -5.76 -19.61
N PRO A 188 16.49 -4.48 -19.29
CA PRO A 188 16.15 -3.53 -20.33
C PRO A 188 17.35 -3.34 -21.29
N GLU A 189 17.06 -3.01 -22.54
CA GLU A 189 18.13 -2.59 -23.47
C GLU A 189 18.84 -1.36 -22.88
N PRO A 190 20.19 -1.38 -22.81
CA PRO A 190 20.94 -0.25 -22.26
C PRO A 190 20.67 1.02 -23.05
N GLN A 191 20.15 2.04 -22.39
CA GLN A 191 20.02 3.37 -22.98
C GLN A 191 21.41 3.99 -23.11
N GLN A 192 21.80 4.43 -24.29
CA GLN A 192 23.06 5.04 -24.58
C GLN A 192 22.90 6.51 -24.98
N PRO A 193 23.66 7.44 -24.38
CA PRO A 193 24.43 7.32 -23.14
C PRO A 193 23.52 7.44 -21.90
N PRO A 194 23.90 6.86 -20.77
CA PRO A 194 23.17 7.07 -19.51
C PRO A 194 23.39 8.52 -19.06
N THR A 195 22.35 9.35 -19.17
CA THR A 195 22.42 10.80 -18.88
C THR A 195 21.89 11.17 -17.51
N ALA A 196 21.36 10.20 -16.75
CA ALA A 196 20.72 10.43 -15.46
C ALA A 196 21.13 9.35 -14.44
N PRO A 197 21.05 9.64 -13.16
CA PRO A 197 21.20 8.62 -12.12
C PRO A 197 20.30 7.42 -12.37
N THR A 198 20.84 6.22 -12.20
CA THR A 198 20.12 4.96 -12.34
C THR A 198 20.49 4.01 -11.21
N PRO A 199 19.55 3.21 -10.67
CA PRO A 199 19.88 2.25 -9.64
C PRO A 199 20.77 1.11 -10.14
N TRP A 200 20.87 0.94 -11.45
CA TRP A 200 21.57 -0.18 -12.10
C TRP A 200 23.03 0.10 -12.47
N GLY A 201 23.56 1.26 -12.05
CA GLY A 201 24.95 1.65 -12.31
C GLY A 201 25.16 2.37 -13.65
N ILE A 202 26.30 3.06 -13.76
CA ILE A 202 26.76 3.74 -14.97
C ILE A 202 28.22 3.31 -15.22
N PRO A 203 28.48 2.47 -16.25
CA PRO A 203 27.55 1.90 -17.23
C PRO A 203 26.55 0.94 -16.58
N PHE A 204 25.46 0.59 -17.29
CA PHE A 204 24.45 -0.35 -16.83
C PHE A 204 25.07 -1.71 -16.46
N ASP A 205 24.82 -2.16 -15.21
CA ASP A 205 25.29 -3.44 -14.69
C ASP A 205 24.15 -4.49 -14.74
N ALA A 206 24.23 -5.34 -15.76
CA ALA A 206 23.26 -6.40 -15.97
C ALA A 206 23.26 -7.46 -14.83
N ALA A 207 24.43 -7.74 -14.24
CA ALA A 207 24.53 -8.69 -13.13
C ALA A 207 23.84 -8.15 -11.87
N ARG A 208 24.03 -6.87 -11.58
CA ARG A 208 23.32 -6.17 -10.51
C ARG A 208 21.80 -6.17 -10.76
N TRP A 209 21.37 -5.79 -11.96
CA TRP A 209 19.95 -5.81 -12.32
C TRP A 209 19.34 -7.22 -12.12
N GLN A 210 20.04 -8.27 -12.53
CA GLN A 210 19.61 -9.66 -12.35
C GLN A 210 19.55 -10.05 -10.88
N ALA A 211 20.52 -9.64 -10.05
CA ALA A 211 20.56 -9.91 -8.63
C ALA A 211 19.37 -9.28 -7.88
N GLU A 212 18.94 -8.09 -8.32
CA GLU A 212 17.79 -7.37 -7.74
C GLU A 212 16.45 -7.74 -8.39
N SER A 213 16.44 -8.61 -9.42
CA SER A 213 15.19 -9.04 -10.06
C SER A 213 14.30 -9.82 -9.09
N PRO A 214 12.97 -9.50 -9.00
CA PRO A 214 12.05 -10.26 -8.18
C PRO A 214 12.05 -11.76 -8.45
N PHE A 215 12.31 -12.19 -9.68
CA PHE A 215 12.36 -13.59 -10.05
C PHE A 215 13.46 -14.37 -9.31
N THR A 216 14.56 -13.70 -8.96
CA THR A 216 15.69 -14.29 -8.23
C THR A 216 15.30 -14.75 -6.82
N TRP A 217 14.27 -14.12 -6.21
CA TRP A 217 13.85 -14.39 -4.83
C TRP A 217 12.76 -15.44 -4.70
N ILE A 218 12.10 -15.86 -5.80
CA ILE A 218 11.00 -16.82 -5.78
C ILE A 218 11.41 -18.19 -5.16
N PRO A 219 12.60 -18.76 -5.43
CA PRO A 219 13.01 -20.00 -4.78
C PRO A 219 13.07 -19.89 -3.25
N SER A 220 13.64 -18.81 -2.71
CA SER A 220 13.72 -18.60 -1.25
C SER A 220 12.35 -18.35 -0.62
N LEU A 221 11.42 -17.72 -1.33
CA LEU A 221 10.03 -17.59 -0.88
C LEU A 221 9.34 -18.94 -0.79
N LYS A 222 9.59 -19.85 -1.72
CA LYS A 222 9.05 -21.21 -1.71
C LYS A 222 9.55 -21.98 -0.49
N GLU A 223 10.84 -21.89 -0.17
CA GLU A 223 11.43 -22.52 1.01
C GLU A 223 10.82 -22.00 2.31
N LYS A 224 10.53 -20.70 2.39
CA LYS A 224 9.91 -20.04 3.55
C LYS A 224 8.38 -20.11 3.57
N ALA A 225 7.74 -20.70 2.54
CA ALA A 225 6.28 -20.61 2.35
C ALA A 225 5.47 -21.23 3.49
N ALA A 226 6.01 -22.18 4.25
CA ALA A 226 5.34 -22.75 5.41
C ALA A 226 5.16 -21.73 6.53
N ASP A 227 6.16 -20.87 6.76
CA ASP A 227 6.21 -19.90 7.85
C ASP A 227 5.72 -18.51 7.42
N VAL A 228 5.97 -18.18 6.14
CA VAL A 228 5.75 -16.86 5.58
C VAL A 228 4.85 -16.95 4.33
N ARG A 229 3.56 -17.10 4.50
CA ARG A 229 2.61 -17.11 3.38
C ARG A 229 2.37 -15.69 2.85
N LEU A 230 3.33 -15.13 2.10
CA LEU A 230 3.15 -13.86 1.41
C LEU A 230 2.07 -14.02 0.33
N GLN A 231 1.05 -13.16 0.35
CA GLN A 231 0.01 -13.12 -0.67
C GLN A 231 0.38 -12.06 -1.70
N VAL A 232 0.26 -12.36 -2.99
CA VAL A 232 0.64 -11.43 -4.06
C VAL A 232 -0.57 -11.09 -4.92
N TYR A 233 -0.78 -9.80 -5.16
CA TYR A 233 -1.78 -9.26 -6.07
C TYR A 233 -1.09 -8.58 -7.24
N ILE A 234 -1.47 -8.94 -8.46
CA ILE A 234 -0.91 -8.43 -9.70
C ILE A 234 -2.06 -7.85 -10.52
N SER A 235 -1.95 -6.61 -10.95
CA SER A 235 -2.95 -5.93 -11.78
C SER A 235 -2.27 -5.14 -12.89
N MET A 236 -2.93 -5.02 -14.04
CA MET A 236 -2.47 -4.24 -15.20
C MET A 236 -3.65 -3.91 -16.12
N GLY A 237 -3.45 -2.94 -17.00
CA GLY A 237 -4.32 -2.70 -18.14
C GLY A 237 -4.02 -3.66 -19.30
N ASP A 238 -5.02 -3.95 -20.13
CA ASP A 238 -4.84 -4.78 -21.34
C ASP A 238 -4.23 -4.00 -22.52
N ASP A 239 -4.32 -2.67 -22.47
CA ASP A 239 -3.66 -1.74 -23.40
C ASP A 239 -2.34 -1.16 -22.84
N ASP A 240 -1.81 -1.73 -21.75
CA ASP A 240 -0.53 -1.31 -21.17
C ASP A 240 0.65 -1.64 -22.11
N GLU A 241 1.84 -1.15 -21.82
CA GLU A 241 3.04 -1.50 -22.59
C GLU A 241 3.24 -3.03 -22.61
N SER A 242 3.41 -3.62 -23.78
CA SER A 242 3.51 -5.08 -23.97
C SER A 242 4.55 -5.74 -23.06
N ARG A 243 5.68 -5.06 -22.76
CA ARG A 243 6.71 -5.55 -21.83
C ARG A 243 6.22 -5.64 -20.38
N LEU A 244 5.34 -4.72 -19.95
CA LEU A 244 4.78 -4.68 -18.59
C LEU A 244 3.70 -5.74 -18.42
N ILE A 245 2.87 -5.92 -19.47
CA ILE A 245 1.89 -7.00 -19.55
C ILE A 245 2.62 -8.35 -19.44
N GLN A 246 3.63 -8.58 -20.29
CA GLN A 246 4.39 -9.83 -20.30
C GLN A 246 5.07 -10.07 -18.94
N GLY A 247 5.71 -9.06 -18.36
CA GLY A 247 6.37 -9.18 -17.06
C GLY A 247 5.42 -9.52 -15.92
N SER A 248 4.20 -8.96 -15.95
CA SER A 248 3.15 -9.27 -14.97
C SER A 248 2.65 -10.71 -15.10
N VAL A 249 2.45 -11.19 -16.32
CA VAL A 249 2.05 -12.58 -16.62
C VAL A 249 3.17 -13.54 -16.23
N ASP A 250 4.42 -13.23 -16.56
CA ASP A 250 5.59 -14.02 -16.18
C ASP A 250 5.74 -14.14 -14.66
N LEU A 251 5.53 -13.06 -13.92
CA LEU A 251 5.56 -13.07 -12.46
C LEU A 251 4.46 -13.97 -11.90
N TYR A 252 3.23 -13.81 -12.40
CA TYR A 252 2.11 -14.66 -11.97
C TYR A 252 2.40 -16.13 -12.20
N ASN A 253 2.84 -16.51 -13.40
CA ASN A 253 3.16 -17.88 -13.73
C ASN A 253 4.28 -18.44 -12.84
N ALA A 254 5.37 -17.68 -12.65
CA ALA A 254 6.48 -18.10 -11.81
C ALA A 254 6.06 -18.36 -10.35
N LEU A 255 5.19 -17.52 -9.79
CA LEU A 255 4.64 -17.72 -8.45
C LEU A 255 3.76 -18.97 -8.38
N ARG A 256 2.87 -19.17 -9.38
CA ARG A 256 1.99 -20.35 -9.44
C ARG A 256 2.77 -21.64 -9.59
N ASP A 257 3.79 -21.66 -10.42
CA ASP A 257 4.68 -22.83 -10.63
C ASP A 257 5.47 -23.15 -9.35
N ALA A 258 5.80 -22.13 -8.57
CA ALA A 258 6.43 -22.30 -7.24
C ALA A 258 5.44 -22.73 -6.16
N GLY A 259 4.12 -22.78 -6.43
CA GLY A 259 3.09 -23.11 -5.45
C GLY A 259 2.77 -21.94 -4.49
N LEU A 260 3.16 -20.71 -4.85
CA LEU A 260 2.93 -19.51 -4.05
C LEU A 260 1.58 -18.87 -4.41
N PRO A 261 0.85 -18.31 -3.43
CA PRO A 261 -0.43 -17.68 -3.68
C PRO A 261 -0.28 -16.37 -4.44
N ALA A 262 -0.92 -16.29 -5.60
CA ALA A 262 -0.97 -15.08 -6.42
C ALA A 262 -2.35 -14.93 -7.07
N GLU A 263 -2.84 -13.68 -7.15
CA GLU A 263 -4.01 -13.28 -7.93
C GLU A 263 -3.55 -12.37 -9.09
N LEU A 264 -4.13 -12.56 -10.28
CA LEU A 264 -3.91 -11.72 -11.45
C LEU A 264 -5.23 -11.09 -11.88
N ARG A 265 -5.21 -9.80 -12.16
CA ARG A 265 -6.34 -9.05 -12.73
C ARG A 265 -5.86 -8.27 -13.94
N VAL A 266 -6.68 -8.28 -14.97
CA VAL A 266 -6.51 -7.49 -16.19
C VAL A 266 -7.74 -6.61 -16.32
N THR A 267 -7.54 -5.32 -16.51
CA THR A 267 -8.60 -4.32 -16.62
C THR A 267 -8.45 -3.61 -17.96
N ASP A 268 -9.54 -3.22 -18.59
CA ASP A 268 -9.54 -2.37 -19.78
C ASP A 268 -8.79 -1.06 -19.51
N GLY A 269 -7.82 -0.72 -20.36
CA GLY A 269 -7.06 0.52 -20.30
C GLY A 269 -5.53 0.39 -20.33
N ALA A 270 -4.86 1.53 -20.41
CA ALA A 270 -3.42 1.66 -20.62
C ALA A 270 -2.64 1.99 -19.31
N HIS A 271 -1.38 2.45 -19.45
CA HIS A 271 -0.50 2.86 -18.34
C HIS A 271 -0.90 4.21 -17.77
N THR A 272 -2.08 4.30 -17.14
CA THR A 272 -2.72 5.54 -16.70
C THR A 272 -3.24 5.48 -15.26
N TRP A 273 -3.45 6.66 -14.67
CA TRP A 273 -4.03 6.78 -13.33
C TRP A 273 -5.42 6.16 -13.22
N GLU A 274 -6.22 6.15 -14.27
CA GLU A 274 -7.54 5.51 -14.27
C GLU A 274 -7.46 4.02 -13.97
N VAL A 275 -6.53 3.32 -14.61
CA VAL A 275 -6.26 1.89 -14.37
C VAL A 275 -5.68 1.67 -12.97
N TRP A 276 -4.77 2.53 -12.51
CA TRP A 276 -4.13 2.37 -11.20
C TRP A 276 -5.05 2.71 -10.03
N ASP A 277 -5.96 3.68 -10.18
CA ASP A 277 -6.95 4.00 -9.16
C ASP A 277 -7.92 2.83 -8.96
N HIS A 278 -8.45 2.27 -10.06
CA HIS A 278 -9.22 1.05 -10.02
C HIS A 278 -8.42 -0.10 -9.38
N GLY A 279 -7.19 -0.32 -9.81
CA GLY A 279 -6.29 -1.35 -9.27
C GLY A 279 -5.99 -1.17 -7.80
N MET A 280 -5.81 0.06 -7.32
CA MET A 280 -5.60 0.37 -5.90
C MET A 280 -6.83 0.01 -5.06
N ARG A 281 -8.05 0.33 -5.54
CA ARG A 281 -9.29 -0.05 -4.88
C ARG A 281 -9.38 -1.56 -4.68
N GLU A 282 -9.15 -2.33 -5.74
CA GLU A 282 -9.14 -3.79 -5.69
C GLU A 282 -8.02 -4.34 -4.77
N THR A 283 -6.87 -3.71 -4.78
CA THR A 283 -5.74 -4.03 -3.90
C THR A 283 -6.10 -3.82 -2.43
N MET A 284 -6.80 -2.74 -2.07
CA MET A 284 -7.28 -2.51 -0.70
C MET A 284 -8.30 -3.57 -0.27
N ILE A 285 -9.19 -3.99 -1.16
CA ILE A 285 -10.15 -5.09 -0.90
C ILE A 285 -9.40 -6.42 -0.71
N PHE A 286 -8.40 -6.69 -1.54
CA PHE A 286 -7.53 -7.85 -1.39
C PHE A 286 -6.81 -7.85 -0.04
N PHE A 287 -6.22 -6.72 0.36
CA PHE A 287 -5.59 -6.57 1.67
C PHE A 287 -6.56 -6.84 2.82
N ALA A 288 -7.79 -6.31 2.74
CA ALA A 288 -8.81 -6.55 3.75
C ALA A 288 -9.14 -8.05 3.90
N LYS A 289 -9.20 -8.80 2.79
CA LYS A 289 -9.39 -10.27 2.81
C LYS A 289 -8.21 -10.96 3.50
N VAL A 290 -6.98 -10.62 3.12
CA VAL A 290 -5.76 -11.21 3.69
C VAL A 290 -5.66 -10.92 5.19
N PHE A 291 -5.92 -9.69 5.61
CA PHE A 291 -5.89 -9.27 7.00
C PHE A 291 -6.94 -10.02 7.83
N ARG A 292 -8.21 -10.08 7.36
CA ARG A 292 -9.31 -10.76 8.08
C ARG A 292 -9.10 -12.28 8.17
N ALA A 293 -8.57 -12.93 7.14
CA ALA A 293 -8.32 -14.37 7.14
C ALA A 293 -7.28 -14.80 8.17
N ARG A 294 -6.50 -13.87 8.72
CA ARG A 294 -5.40 -14.14 9.65
C ARG A 294 -5.71 -13.74 11.10
N ILE A 295 -6.85 -13.13 11.33
CA ILE A 295 -7.37 -12.81 12.68
C ILE A 295 -8.18 -13.97 13.25
N ARG A 296 -8.69 -14.85 12.36
CA ARG A 296 -9.40 -16.08 12.74
C ARG A 296 -8.41 -17.23 12.94
#